data_49d6636c45e3c8a729e96330705d333d
#
_entry.id   49d6636c45e3c8a729e96330705d333d
#
_cell.length_a   1.000
_cell.length_b   1.000
_cell.length_c   1.000
_cell.angle_alpha   90.00
_cell.angle_beta   90.00
_cell.angle_gamma   90.00
#
_symmetry.space_group_name_H-M   'P 1'
#
loop_
_entity.id
_entity.type
_entity.pdbx_description
1 polymer ?
#
loop_
_entity_poly.entity_id
_entity_poly.type
_entity_poly.pdbx_seq_one_letter_code
_entity_poly.pdbx_strand_id
1 'polypeptide(L)'
;LEYGPEYQDFTKEVQSFCKKYEGLSFTDGSNNPLGSSGGSGGPKMSRSEWQKTLIENGYFARSVPKEYGGYGGEADILKSRIIAAEFSKSNTPGPMGGQGIDMLVPTLLEMGTKEQKEAYIKPTLHGEMIWCQGYSEPNAGSDLASLQTKGELVGDEWVINGQKIWTSTAQYSQMCFCLVRT
;
A
#
# COMPACT_ATOMS: atom_id res chain seq x y z
N LEU A 1 -28.36 0.90 7.83
CA LEU A 1 -28.44 0.95 6.38
C LEU A 1 -28.61 -0.48 5.88
N GLU A 2 -29.76 -0.80 5.30
CA GLU A 2 -29.94 -2.05 4.55
C GLU A 2 -29.28 -1.86 3.20
N TYR A 3 -28.30 -2.69 2.91
CA TYR A 3 -27.64 -2.74 1.61
C TYR A 3 -28.54 -3.50 0.60
N GLY A 4 -28.49 -3.12 -0.67
CA GLY A 4 -29.15 -3.85 -1.73
C GLY A 4 -28.69 -5.32 -1.83
N PRO A 5 -29.45 -6.18 -2.58
CA PRO A 5 -29.15 -7.60 -2.64
C PRO A 5 -27.72 -7.95 -3.07
N GLU A 6 -27.16 -7.18 -4.01
CA GLU A 6 -25.78 -7.35 -4.49
C GLU A 6 -24.73 -7.16 -3.39
N TYR A 7 -24.96 -6.25 -2.46
CA TYR A 7 -24.07 -6.01 -1.31
C TYR A 7 -24.26 -7.05 -0.20
N GLN A 8 -25.47 -7.61 -0.07
CA GLN A 8 -25.71 -8.71 0.87
C GLN A 8 -24.96 -9.97 0.43
N ASP A 9 -24.98 -10.30 -0.88
CA ASP A 9 -24.26 -11.46 -1.40
C ASP A 9 -22.74 -11.22 -1.33
N PHE A 10 -22.27 -10.02 -1.65
CA PHE A 10 -20.87 -9.65 -1.44
C PHE A 10 -20.45 -9.75 0.04
N THR A 11 -21.31 -9.36 0.98
CA THR A 11 -21.03 -9.52 2.41
C THR A 11 -20.83 -11.00 2.79
N LYS A 12 -21.68 -11.90 2.29
CA LYS A 12 -21.52 -13.35 2.52
C LYS A 12 -20.23 -13.91 1.91
N GLU A 13 -19.84 -13.41 0.73
CA GLU A 13 -18.59 -13.75 0.08
C GLU A 13 -17.38 -13.36 0.97
N VAL A 14 -17.37 -12.11 1.46
CA VAL A 14 -16.31 -11.62 2.36
C VAL A 14 -16.27 -12.43 3.67
N GLN A 15 -17.43 -12.74 4.26
CA GLN A 15 -17.53 -13.57 5.47
C GLN A 15 -16.96 -14.98 5.24
N SER A 16 -17.26 -15.59 4.10
CA SER A 16 -16.73 -16.90 3.74
C SER A 16 -15.22 -16.88 3.57
N PHE A 17 -14.70 -15.81 2.96
CA PHE A 17 -13.26 -15.58 2.86
C PHE A 17 -12.62 -15.42 4.24
N CYS A 18 -13.17 -14.59 5.11
CA CYS A 18 -12.68 -14.42 6.48
C CYS A 18 -12.63 -15.75 7.25
N LYS A 19 -13.67 -16.56 7.13
CA LYS A 19 -13.72 -17.89 7.76
C LYS A 19 -12.63 -18.82 7.23
N LYS A 20 -12.35 -18.80 5.92
CA LYS A 20 -11.27 -19.60 5.29
C LYS A 20 -9.89 -19.27 5.86
N TYR A 21 -9.67 -18.01 6.22
CA TYR A 21 -8.39 -17.51 6.71
C TYR A 21 -8.40 -17.19 8.22
N GLU A 22 -9.37 -17.74 8.96
CA GLU A 22 -9.46 -17.59 10.41
C GLU A 22 -8.16 -18.08 11.08
N GLY A 23 -7.61 -17.27 11.98
CA GLY A 23 -6.37 -17.58 12.68
C GLY A 23 -5.10 -17.52 11.82
N LEU A 24 -5.16 -16.92 10.63
CA LEU A 24 -3.99 -16.72 9.75
C LEU A 24 -2.81 -16.15 10.54
N SER A 25 -1.64 -16.75 10.37
CA SER A 25 -0.37 -16.28 10.94
C SER A 25 0.68 -16.06 9.86
N PHE A 26 1.58 -15.09 10.11
CA PHE A 26 2.63 -14.75 9.14
C PHE A 26 3.94 -15.47 9.44
N THR A 27 4.62 -15.95 8.38
CA THR A 27 5.89 -16.67 8.46
C THR A 27 7.11 -15.74 8.46
N ASP A 28 6.96 -14.50 8.01
CA ASP A 28 8.00 -13.47 7.88
C ASP A 28 8.20 -12.61 9.14
N GLY A 29 7.77 -13.13 10.29
CA GLY A 29 8.00 -12.57 11.62
C GLY A 29 7.14 -11.34 11.97
N SER A 30 7.21 -10.94 13.24
CA SER A 30 6.43 -9.82 13.79
C SER A 30 7.02 -8.43 13.51
N ASN A 31 8.21 -8.35 12.91
CA ASN A 31 9.00 -7.11 12.81
C ASN A 31 8.70 -6.28 11.55
N ASN A 32 7.65 -6.57 10.80
CA ASN A 32 7.26 -5.69 9.70
C ASN A 32 6.38 -4.55 10.22
N PRO A 33 6.88 -3.30 10.23
CA PRO A 33 6.16 -2.15 10.79
C PRO A 33 4.91 -1.74 9.97
N LEU A 34 4.75 -2.28 8.77
CA LEU A 34 3.70 -1.91 7.82
C LEU A 34 2.55 -2.91 7.76
N GLY A 35 2.63 -4.01 8.52
CA GLY A 35 1.63 -5.08 8.47
C GLY A 35 0.89 -5.28 9.80
N SER A 36 -0.37 -5.74 9.71
CA SER A 36 -1.13 -6.19 10.87
C SER A 36 -0.51 -7.45 11.48
N SER A 37 -0.69 -7.63 12.78
CA SER A 37 -0.36 -8.89 13.47
C SER A 37 -1.29 -10.00 12.99
N GLY A 38 -0.72 -11.18 12.71
CA GLY A 38 -1.51 -12.37 12.41
C GLY A 38 -2.10 -13.00 13.68
N GLY A 39 -3.02 -13.93 13.49
CA GLY A 39 -3.59 -14.77 14.53
C GLY A 39 -2.73 -16.00 14.87
N SER A 40 -3.37 -17.01 15.43
CA SER A 40 -2.76 -18.32 15.71
C SER A 40 -3.75 -19.45 15.40
N GLY A 41 -3.21 -20.60 15.00
CA GLY A 41 -4.02 -21.81 14.78
C GLY A 41 -4.63 -21.96 13.38
N GLY A 42 -4.50 -20.98 12.52
CA GLY A 42 -4.97 -21.00 11.14
C GLY A 42 -3.86 -21.21 10.09
N PRO A 43 -4.12 -20.88 8.83
CA PRO A 43 -3.15 -20.97 7.74
C PRO A 43 -1.88 -20.17 8.04
N LYS A 44 -0.76 -20.58 7.41
CA LYS A 44 0.52 -19.86 7.50
C LYS A 44 0.93 -19.39 6.10
N MET A 45 1.29 -18.13 5.97
CA MET A 45 1.82 -17.57 4.73
C MET A 45 2.66 -16.31 5.00
N SER A 46 3.44 -15.87 4.02
CA SER A 46 4.12 -14.58 4.10
C SER A 46 3.13 -13.42 3.90
N ARG A 47 3.52 -12.22 4.32
CA ARG A 47 2.70 -11.02 4.08
C ARG A 47 2.56 -10.70 2.61
N SER A 48 3.58 -10.96 1.79
CA SER A 48 3.49 -10.79 0.34
C SER A 48 2.48 -11.76 -0.29
N GLU A 49 2.45 -13.02 0.11
CA GLU A 49 1.43 -13.99 -0.33
C GLU A 49 0.02 -13.54 0.09
N TRP A 50 -0.11 -13.00 1.31
CA TRP A 50 -1.37 -12.44 1.79
C TRP A 50 -1.83 -11.25 0.95
N GLN A 51 -0.94 -10.29 0.66
CA GLN A 51 -1.23 -9.16 -0.23
C GLN A 51 -1.76 -9.63 -1.59
N LYS A 52 -1.06 -10.59 -2.21
CA LYS A 52 -1.48 -11.19 -3.49
C LYS A 52 -2.85 -11.84 -3.38
N THR A 53 -3.10 -12.60 -2.30
CA THR A 53 -4.40 -13.22 -2.03
C THR A 53 -5.52 -12.18 -1.90
N LEU A 54 -5.27 -11.07 -1.20
CA LEU A 54 -6.24 -9.98 -1.07
C LEU A 54 -6.53 -9.31 -2.42
N ILE A 55 -5.50 -9.07 -3.23
CA ILE A 55 -5.64 -8.49 -4.58
C ILE A 55 -6.46 -9.42 -5.48
N GLU A 56 -6.14 -10.70 -5.53
CA GLU A 56 -6.81 -11.69 -6.37
C GLU A 56 -8.31 -11.81 -6.06
N ASN A 57 -8.70 -11.59 -4.80
CA ASN A 57 -10.09 -11.61 -4.36
C ASN A 57 -10.76 -10.21 -4.39
N GLY A 58 -10.07 -9.18 -4.85
CA GLY A 58 -10.61 -7.82 -4.95
C GLY A 58 -10.82 -7.12 -3.61
N TYR A 59 -10.10 -7.54 -2.56
CA TYR A 59 -10.19 -6.96 -1.22
C TYR A 59 -9.09 -5.94 -0.94
N PHE A 60 -8.13 -5.84 -1.84
CA PHE A 60 -7.09 -4.81 -1.83
C PHE A 60 -6.77 -4.35 -3.25
N ALA A 61 -6.26 -3.12 -3.41
CA ALA A 61 -5.88 -2.50 -4.69
C ALA A 61 -6.98 -2.65 -5.79
N ARG A 62 -8.24 -2.53 -5.37
CA ARG A 62 -9.40 -2.86 -6.20
C ARG A 62 -9.46 -2.08 -7.51
N SER A 63 -9.20 -0.77 -7.47
CA SER A 63 -9.26 0.12 -8.64
C SER A 63 -7.93 0.24 -9.40
N VAL A 64 -6.87 -0.38 -8.91
CA VAL A 64 -5.59 -0.40 -9.64
C VAL A 64 -5.69 -1.36 -10.82
N PRO A 65 -5.28 -0.96 -12.04
CA PRO A 65 -5.32 -1.81 -13.23
C PRO A 65 -4.55 -3.12 -13.06
N LYS A 66 -5.06 -4.20 -13.66
CA LYS A 66 -4.42 -5.53 -13.61
C LYS A 66 -3.00 -5.53 -14.19
N GLU A 67 -2.78 -4.74 -15.23
CA GLU A 67 -1.46 -4.58 -15.86
C GLU A 67 -0.39 -4.07 -14.88
N TYR A 68 -0.80 -3.31 -13.85
CA TYR A 68 0.08 -2.82 -12.78
C TYR A 68 -0.05 -3.63 -11.47
N GLY A 69 -0.64 -4.81 -11.52
CA GLY A 69 -0.69 -5.74 -10.40
C GLY A 69 -1.85 -5.53 -9.43
N GLY A 70 -2.84 -4.71 -9.77
CA GLY A 70 -4.08 -4.55 -9.01
C GLY A 70 -5.17 -5.53 -9.42
N TYR A 71 -6.35 -5.43 -8.79
CA TYR A 71 -7.51 -6.25 -9.12
C TYR A 71 -8.18 -5.84 -10.44
N GLY A 72 -8.10 -4.56 -10.82
CA GLY A 72 -8.68 -4.03 -12.06
C GLY A 72 -10.21 -3.96 -12.05
N GLY A 73 -10.81 -3.79 -10.89
CA GLY A 73 -12.25 -3.57 -10.73
C GLY A 73 -12.58 -2.09 -10.56
N GLU A 74 -13.86 -1.77 -10.54
CA GLU A 74 -14.32 -0.41 -10.28
C GLU A 74 -14.16 -0.04 -8.81
N ALA A 75 -13.93 1.26 -8.56
CA ALA A 75 -13.94 1.80 -7.22
C ALA A 75 -15.37 1.73 -6.64
N ASP A 76 -15.50 1.14 -5.45
CA ASP A 76 -16.79 0.98 -4.77
C ASP A 76 -16.59 1.19 -3.26
N ILE A 77 -17.10 2.32 -2.79
CA ILE A 77 -16.95 2.72 -1.39
C ILE A 77 -17.73 1.78 -0.47
N LEU A 78 -18.89 1.27 -0.89
CA LEU A 78 -19.69 0.37 -0.06
C LEU A 78 -19.01 -0.99 0.08
N LYS A 79 -18.47 -1.55 -1.01
CA LYS A 79 -17.67 -2.78 -0.95
C LYS A 79 -16.44 -2.61 -0.07
N SER A 80 -15.73 -1.49 -0.17
CA SER A 80 -14.57 -1.20 0.68
C SER A 80 -14.95 -1.14 2.18
N ARG A 81 -16.10 -0.55 2.51
CA ARG A 81 -16.64 -0.53 3.89
C ARG A 81 -17.04 -1.92 4.38
N ILE A 82 -17.67 -2.73 3.55
CA ILE A 82 -18.05 -4.12 3.87
C ILE A 82 -16.79 -4.94 4.18
N ILE A 83 -15.77 -4.87 3.31
CA ILE A 83 -14.50 -5.56 3.52
C ILE A 83 -13.90 -5.16 4.88
N ALA A 84 -13.76 -3.86 5.14
CA ALA A 84 -13.18 -3.36 6.38
C ALA A 84 -13.98 -3.82 7.61
N ALA A 85 -15.31 -3.78 7.55
CA ALA A 85 -16.19 -4.19 8.63
C ALA A 85 -16.09 -5.69 8.92
N GLU A 86 -16.17 -6.54 7.90
CA GLU A 86 -16.13 -8.00 8.08
C GLU A 86 -14.73 -8.49 8.49
N PHE A 87 -13.64 -7.89 7.96
CA PHE A 87 -12.27 -8.15 8.40
C PHE A 87 -12.07 -7.79 9.88
N SER A 88 -12.58 -6.63 10.30
CA SER A 88 -12.52 -6.20 11.70
C SER A 88 -13.29 -7.14 12.64
N LYS A 89 -14.51 -7.57 12.26
CA LYS A 89 -15.34 -8.48 13.06
C LYS A 89 -14.70 -9.86 13.26
N SER A 90 -14.01 -10.35 12.23
CA SER A 90 -13.40 -11.69 12.22
C SER A 90 -11.94 -11.69 12.65
N ASN A 91 -11.36 -10.54 13.01
CA ASN A 91 -9.91 -10.36 13.21
C ASN A 91 -9.06 -10.87 12.03
N THR A 92 -9.60 -10.80 10.81
CA THR A 92 -8.84 -11.10 9.59
C THR A 92 -7.81 -10.01 9.36
N PRO A 93 -6.52 -10.32 9.14
CA PRO A 93 -5.51 -9.31 8.88
C PRO A 93 -5.86 -8.47 7.65
N GLY A 94 -5.76 -7.15 7.79
CA GLY A 94 -5.88 -6.23 6.65
C GLY A 94 -4.66 -6.29 5.72
N PRO A 95 -4.71 -5.56 4.60
CA PRO A 95 -3.54 -5.38 3.74
C PRO A 95 -2.43 -4.62 4.45
N MET A 96 -1.21 -4.74 3.96
CA MET A 96 -0.13 -3.83 4.32
C MET A 96 -0.48 -2.43 3.80
N GLY A 97 -0.09 -1.41 4.55
CA GLY A 97 -0.18 0.00 4.18
C GLY A 97 1.20 0.63 4.05
N GLY A 98 1.23 1.94 4.12
CA GLY A 98 2.45 2.75 4.16
C GLY A 98 2.61 3.67 2.97
N GLN A 99 3.61 4.56 3.03
CA GLN A 99 3.75 5.67 2.08
C GLN A 99 3.81 5.23 0.62
N GLY A 100 4.41 4.06 0.33
CA GLY A 100 4.44 3.52 -1.03
C GLY A 100 3.05 3.21 -1.57
N ILE A 101 2.25 2.51 -0.78
CA ILE A 101 0.90 2.08 -1.18
C ILE A 101 -0.07 3.26 -1.19
N ASP A 102 -0.04 4.07 -0.10
CA ASP A 102 -1.08 5.07 0.14
C ASP A 102 -0.82 6.39 -0.59
N MET A 103 0.42 6.67 -0.98
CA MET A 103 0.82 7.95 -1.59
C MET A 103 1.51 7.77 -2.94
N LEU A 104 2.55 6.93 -3.04
CA LEU A 104 3.31 6.79 -4.28
C LEU A 104 2.49 6.09 -5.38
N VAL A 105 1.80 4.99 -5.07
CA VAL A 105 1.00 4.26 -6.08
C VAL A 105 -0.05 5.15 -6.72
N PRO A 106 -0.90 5.90 -5.99
CA PRO A 106 -1.83 6.85 -6.60
C PRO A 106 -1.13 7.91 -7.45
N THR A 107 -0.02 8.47 -6.97
CA THR A 107 0.76 9.47 -7.70
C THR A 107 1.32 8.91 -9.02
N LEU A 108 1.86 7.69 -8.99
CA LEU A 108 2.35 7.03 -10.20
C LEU A 108 1.22 6.71 -11.18
N LEU A 109 0.07 6.26 -10.70
CA LEU A 109 -1.09 5.99 -11.57
C LEU A 109 -1.56 7.24 -12.31
N GLU A 110 -1.49 8.40 -11.67
CA GLU A 110 -1.90 9.68 -12.26
C GLU A 110 -0.80 10.29 -13.13
N MET A 111 0.41 10.41 -12.60
CA MET A 111 1.47 11.27 -13.16
C MET A 111 2.69 10.48 -13.66
N GLY A 112 2.84 9.21 -13.32
CA GLY A 112 4.01 8.41 -13.69
C GLY A 112 4.05 8.06 -15.17
N THR A 113 5.28 7.86 -15.70
CA THR A 113 5.44 7.29 -17.03
C THR A 113 5.03 5.81 -17.02
N LYS A 114 4.86 5.23 -18.21
CA LYS A 114 4.53 3.80 -18.34
C LYS A 114 5.59 2.92 -17.67
N GLU A 115 6.86 3.22 -17.90
CA GLU A 115 8.00 2.50 -17.36
C GLU A 115 8.03 2.57 -15.82
N GLN A 116 7.73 3.74 -15.25
CA GLN A 116 7.63 3.91 -13.80
C GLN A 116 6.48 3.09 -13.20
N LYS A 117 5.32 3.11 -13.84
CA LYS A 117 4.15 2.32 -13.41
C LYS A 117 4.45 0.82 -13.43
N GLU A 118 5.05 0.33 -14.51
CA GLU A 118 5.42 -1.08 -14.69
C GLU A 118 6.50 -1.52 -13.68
N ALA A 119 7.49 -0.65 -13.42
CA ALA A 119 8.59 -0.97 -12.53
C ALA A 119 8.20 -0.97 -11.04
N TYR A 120 7.34 -0.04 -10.61
CA TYR A 120 7.19 0.24 -9.19
C TYR A 120 5.84 -0.13 -8.58
N ILE A 121 4.73 -0.10 -9.32
CA ILE A 121 3.41 -0.29 -8.71
C ILE A 121 3.23 -1.72 -8.20
N LYS A 122 3.44 -2.71 -9.06
CA LYS A 122 3.23 -4.12 -8.69
C LYS A 122 4.07 -4.57 -7.49
N PRO A 123 5.41 -4.38 -7.45
CA PRO A 123 6.19 -4.80 -6.30
C PRO A 123 5.82 -4.05 -5.02
N THR A 124 5.38 -2.79 -5.13
CA THR A 124 4.88 -2.02 -3.98
C THR A 124 3.58 -2.61 -3.43
N LEU A 125 2.58 -2.88 -4.29
CA LEU A 125 1.32 -3.49 -3.88
C LEU A 125 1.50 -4.89 -3.27
N HIS A 126 2.47 -5.65 -3.75
CA HIS A 126 2.79 -6.99 -3.24
C HIS A 126 3.62 -6.97 -1.94
N GLY A 127 4.00 -5.79 -1.44
CA GLY A 127 4.84 -5.65 -0.24
C GLY A 127 6.29 -6.14 -0.43
N GLU A 128 6.73 -6.25 -1.68
CA GLU A 128 8.10 -6.64 -2.07
C GLU A 128 9.04 -5.43 -2.10
N MET A 129 8.48 -4.23 -2.22
CA MET A 129 9.22 -2.95 -2.25
C MET A 129 8.59 -1.97 -1.25
N ILE A 130 9.34 -1.63 -0.22
CA ILE A 130 8.92 -0.70 0.84
C ILE A 130 9.51 0.67 0.54
N TRP A 131 8.69 1.71 0.71
CA TRP A 131 9.05 3.09 0.43
C TRP A 131 8.98 3.94 1.69
N CYS A 132 9.93 4.85 1.81
CA CYS A 132 9.81 5.98 2.71
C CYS A 132 9.59 7.28 1.92
N GLN A 133 9.21 8.33 2.64
CA GLN A 133 8.85 9.62 2.08
C GLN A 133 9.85 10.69 2.52
N GLY A 134 10.50 11.34 1.57
CA GLY A 134 11.40 12.47 1.79
C GLY A 134 10.73 13.81 1.46
N TYR A 135 9.84 14.31 2.35
CA TYR A 135 9.13 15.58 2.15
C TYR A 135 9.66 16.66 3.09
N SER A 136 9.44 16.50 4.39
CA SER A 136 9.78 17.50 5.40
C SER A 136 11.27 17.76 5.51
N GLU A 137 11.62 19.01 5.81
CA GLU A 137 12.96 19.48 6.09
C GLU A 137 13.01 20.16 7.46
N PRO A 138 14.20 20.43 8.05
CA PRO A 138 14.29 21.11 9.33
C PRO A 138 13.50 22.42 9.39
N ASN A 139 13.43 23.16 8.28
CA ASN A 139 12.74 24.44 8.16
C ASN A 139 11.51 24.41 7.24
N ALA A 140 11.07 23.25 6.77
CA ALA A 140 9.91 23.09 5.87
C ALA A 140 9.09 21.86 6.26
N GLY A 141 7.97 22.09 6.91
CA GLY A 141 7.01 21.06 7.31
C GLY A 141 5.64 21.34 6.71
N SER A 142 4.74 22.01 7.47
CA SER A 142 3.42 22.41 6.96
C SER A 142 3.52 23.37 5.78
N ASP A 143 4.52 24.26 5.77
CA ASP A 143 4.91 25.04 4.60
C ASP A 143 5.87 24.23 3.71
N LEU A 144 5.34 23.21 3.07
CA LEU A 144 6.14 22.31 2.22
C LEU A 144 6.70 23.02 0.98
N ALA A 145 6.03 24.08 0.51
CA ALA A 145 6.52 24.87 -0.62
C ALA A 145 7.85 25.58 -0.36
N SER A 146 8.23 25.76 0.91
CA SER A 146 9.53 26.35 1.31
C SER A 146 10.69 25.37 1.32
N LEU A 147 10.52 24.11 0.91
CA LEU A 147 11.61 23.13 0.86
C LEU A 147 12.83 23.62 0.08
N GLN A 148 14.02 23.25 0.54
CA GLN A 148 15.30 23.72 0.00
C GLN A 148 16.14 22.63 -0.65
N THR A 149 15.82 21.36 -0.43
CA THR A 149 16.54 20.25 -1.10
C THR A 149 16.49 20.44 -2.60
N LYS A 150 17.65 20.53 -3.24
CA LYS A 150 17.81 20.75 -4.68
C LYS A 150 18.03 19.44 -5.42
N GLY A 151 17.48 19.37 -6.63
CA GLY A 151 17.82 18.35 -7.62
C GLY A 151 18.34 19.03 -8.88
N GLU A 152 19.55 18.73 -9.27
CA GLU A 152 20.21 19.26 -10.47
C GLU A 152 20.51 18.12 -11.43
N LEU A 153 20.11 18.26 -12.70
CA LEU A 153 20.42 17.27 -13.74
C LEU A 153 21.86 17.49 -14.23
N VAL A 154 22.73 16.53 -13.99
CA VAL A 154 24.13 16.54 -14.43
C VAL A 154 24.36 15.35 -15.37
N GLY A 155 24.44 15.61 -16.67
CA GLY A 155 24.40 14.54 -17.66
C GLY A 155 23.04 13.82 -17.63
N ASP A 156 23.04 12.53 -17.38
CA ASP A 156 21.84 11.68 -17.31
C ASP A 156 21.43 11.36 -15.84
N GLU A 157 22.06 11.99 -14.87
CA GLU A 157 21.83 11.72 -13.44
C GLU A 157 21.32 12.95 -12.69
N TRP A 158 20.40 12.73 -11.75
CA TRP A 158 19.95 13.75 -10.81
C TRP A 158 20.86 13.78 -9.58
N VAL A 159 21.55 14.90 -9.36
CA VAL A 159 22.31 15.15 -8.15
C VAL A 159 21.42 15.85 -7.13
N ILE A 160 21.18 15.18 -6.00
CA ILE A 160 20.27 15.66 -4.94
C ILE A 160 21.10 16.13 -3.76
N ASN A 161 20.89 17.41 -3.37
CA ASN A 161 21.55 18.03 -2.23
C ASN A 161 20.54 18.66 -1.28
N GLY A 162 20.55 18.24 -0.02
CA GLY A 162 19.66 18.76 1.01
C GLY A 162 19.55 17.82 2.20
N GLN A 163 18.62 18.12 3.10
CA GLN A 163 18.36 17.31 4.29
C GLN A 163 16.85 17.11 4.46
N LYS A 164 16.41 15.85 4.57
CA LYS A 164 15.05 15.48 4.92
C LYS A 164 14.99 15.00 6.37
N ILE A 165 13.84 15.24 7.03
CA ILE A 165 13.56 14.80 8.39
C ILE A 165 12.22 14.10 8.46
N TRP A 166 11.95 13.43 9.59
CA TRP A 166 10.70 12.72 9.85
C TRP A 166 10.37 11.66 8.78
N THR A 167 11.41 11.08 8.17
CA THR A 167 11.30 10.07 7.13
C THR A 167 10.94 8.72 7.75
N SER A 168 9.67 8.58 8.12
CA SER A 168 9.14 7.37 8.77
C SER A 168 9.42 6.13 7.92
N THR A 169 9.80 5.03 8.58
CA THR A 169 10.13 3.74 7.97
C THR A 169 11.41 3.69 7.13
N ALA A 170 12.20 4.78 7.04
CA ALA A 170 13.42 4.82 6.23
C ALA A 170 14.39 3.66 6.54
N GLN A 171 14.48 3.24 7.81
CA GLN A 171 15.36 2.14 8.24
C GLN A 171 14.95 0.76 7.69
N TYR A 172 13.74 0.63 7.15
CA TYR A 172 13.20 -0.61 6.58
C TYR A 172 12.95 -0.51 5.07
N SER A 173 13.12 0.69 4.50
CA SER A 173 12.75 0.98 3.12
C SER A 173 13.91 0.72 2.16
N GLN A 174 13.61 0.12 1.02
CA GLN A 174 14.54 -0.02 -0.09
C GLN A 174 14.55 1.22 -0.98
N MET A 175 13.47 2.00 -0.96
CA MET A 175 13.25 3.12 -1.85
C MET A 175 12.73 4.35 -1.09
N CYS A 176 13.04 5.52 -1.65
CA CYS A 176 12.52 6.79 -1.14
C CYS A 176 11.93 7.60 -2.31
N PHE A 177 10.71 8.09 -2.15
CA PHE A 177 10.21 9.14 -3.04
C PHE A 177 10.37 10.49 -2.35
N CYS A 178 11.01 11.40 -3.07
CA CYS A 178 11.53 12.64 -2.48
C CYS A 178 11.05 13.85 -3.27
N LEU A 179 10.59 14.89 -2.56
CA LEU A 179 10.33 16.19 -3.16
C LEU A 179 11.62 17.01 -3.15
N VAL A 180 11.98 17.51 -4.32
CA VAL A 180 13.15 18.35 -4.54
C VAL A 180 12.79 19.57 -5.38
N ARG A 181 13.56 20.62 -5.26
CA ARG A 181 13.44 21.82 -6.08
C ARG A 181 14.34 21.66 -7.30
N THR A 182 13.77 21.76 -8.50
CA THR A 182 14.46 21.69 -9.82
C THR A 182 14.46 23.02 -10.50
#